data_c527813abc99b59fecfe8115e22b8d01
#
_entry.id   c527813abc99b59fecfe8115e22b8d01
#
_cell.length_a   1.000
_cell.length_b   1.000
_cell.length_c   1.000
_cell.angle_alpha   90.00
_cell.angle_beta   90.00
_cell.angle_gamma   90.00
#
_symmetry.space_group_name_H-M   'P 1'
#
loop_
_entity.id
_entity.type
_entity.pdbx_description
1 polymer ?
#
loop_
_entity_poly.entity_id
_entity_poly.type
_entity_poly.pdbx_seq_one_letter_code
_entity_poly.pdbx_strand_id
1 'polypeptide(L)'
;MHIADVTHYVKYRSPLDKEALSRGTSVYFPDRVLPMLPRALSNGICSLNEGEDRLTLSCLMRIDKKGVVKDSEIVEGVIRSTHRLTYTEVTKMLDGDEQTIAKYEDVQDMVCLFAELTKILKPVRAKKGTVSLDVKEAKILFENDEITIPDAKREFSHEIIEAFMVLANETVAEYAEALEAPFVYRIHEKPNEEKAATFRTFAQNLGLTARFQADDVKPYDYQNLLKSAEDLPVYAVLNRVMLRSMQKARYSPENVGHFGLASRCYCHFTSPIRRYPDLCIHRILKEIINGRYGEAVEKYTAFVEEAAQKSSDRERTAAEAEREVDALYMTMYMSERIGEEYEAVISGVTPYGLFAELPFAVEGFIPIETLEGNFEHIPERFLLKGTRESYSIGERIQVQVVEVDFYRRRTQFALLAKIKE
;
A
#
# COMPACT_ATOMS: atom_id res chain seq x y z
N MET A 1 0.36 -12.70 16.63
CA MET A 1 1.28 -11.96 15.74
C MET A 1 2.54 -11.60 16.52
N HIS A 2 3.69 -12.16 16.15
CA HIS A 2 4.97 -11.89 16.80
C HIS A 2 5.77 -10.93 15.94
N ILE A 3 6.27 -9.84 16.53
CA ILE A 3 7.04 -8.78 15.86
C ILE A 3 8.37 -8.63 16.57
N ALA A 4 9.45 -8.47 15.81
CA ALA A 4 10.79 -8.28 16.38
C ALA A 4 10.84 -7.14 17.40
N ASP A 5 11.35 -7.40 18.60
CA ASP A 5 11.54 -6.36 19.63
C ASP A 5 12.80 -5.54 19.34
N VAL A 6 12.70 -4.63 18.39
CA VAL A 6 13.78 -3.70 18.01
C VAL A 6 14.13 -2.76 19.16
N THR A 7 13.16 -2.46 20.04
CA THR A 7 13.34 -1.54 21.16
C THR A 7 14.29 -2.04 22.23
N HIS A 8 14.53 -3.36 22.25
CA HIS A 8 15.56 -3.94 23.13
C HIS A 8 16.95 -3.42 22.78
N TYR A 9 17.23 -3.21 21.50
CA TYR A 9 18.54 -2.81 20.99
C TYR A 9 18.61 -1.29 20.74
N VAL A 10 17.53 -0.67 20.23
CA VAL A 10 17.45 0.75 19.89
C VAL A 10 16.77 1.52 21.02
N LYS A 11 17.56 1.94 22.02
CA LYS A 11 17.05 2.65 23.19
C LYS A 11 16.64 4.07 22.86
N TYR A 12 15.59 4.55 23.51
CA TYR A 12 15.08 5.91 23.37
C TYR A 12 16.17 6.98 23.54
N ARG A 13 16.24 7.92 22.61
CA ARG A 13 17.23 9.01 22.53
C ARG A 13 18.68 8.57 22.39
N SER A 14 18.96 7.28 22.14
CA SER A 14 20.30 6.84 21.77
C SER A 14 20.74 7.41 20.42
N PRO A 15 22.04 7.37 20.06
CA PRO A 15 22.47 7.76 18.72
C PRO A 15 21.76 7.01 17.59
N LEU A 16 21.53 5.69 17.77
CA LEU A 16 20.78 4.88 16.82
C LEU A 16 19.32 5.32 16.69
N ASP A 17 18.67 5.69 17.79
CA ASP A 17 17.30 6.18 17.79
C ASP A 17 17.18 7.53 17.08
N LYS A 18 18.11 8.46 17.33
CA LYS A 18 18.14 9.76 16.65
C LYS A 18 18.30 9.61 15.15
N GLU A 19 19.20 8.72 14.73
CA GLU A 19 19.37 8.40 13.30
C GLU A 19 18.15 7.74 12.69
N ALA A 20 17.53 6.75 13.38
CA ALA A 20 16.31 6.11 12.94
C ALA A 20 15.14 7.10 12.79
N LEU A 21 14.97 8.04 13.72
CA LEU A 21 13.99 9.13 13.65
C LEU A 21 14.29 10.09 12.49
N SER A 22 15.55 10.39 12.25
CA SER A 22 15.98 11.24 11.13
C SER A 22 15.66 10.61 9.78
N ARG A 23 15.80 9.28 9.65
CA ARG A 23 15.44 8.51 8.44
C ARG A 23 13.92 8.30 8.34
N GLY A 24 13.24 8.05 9.44
CA GLY A 24 11.80 7.82 9.56
C GLY A 24 11.32 6.48 9.00
N THR A 25 11.89 6.05 7.88
CA THR A 25 11.58 4.79 7.19
C THR A 25 12.79 4.27 6.41
N SER A 26 12.77 2.98 6.08
CA SER A 26 13.65 2.44 5.03
C SER A 26 13.14 2.84 3.65
N VAL A 27 14.04 2.95 2.65
CA VAL A 27 13.74 3.28 1.26
C VAL A 27 14.14 2.08 0.39
N TYR A 28 13.23 1.67 -0.52
CA TYR A 28 13.39 0.48 -1.34
C TYR A 28 13.50 0.87 -2.81
N PHE A 29 14.70 0.71 -3.37
CA PHE A 29 14.95 0.87 -4.79
C PHE A 29 15.04 -0.49 -5.48
N PRO A 30 14.87 -0.59 -6.80
CA PRO A 30 14.95 -1.86 -7.52
C PRO A 30 16.27 -2.61 -7.31
N ASP A 31 17.39 -1.88 -7.17
CA ASP A 31 18.75 -2.42 -7.05
C ASP A 31 19.26 -2.49 -5.60
N ARG A 32 18.69 -1.74 -4.68
CA ARG A 32 19.20 -1.63 -3.30
C ARG A 32 18.16 -1.14 -2.30
N VAL A 33 18.44 -1.40 -1.03
CA VAL A 33 17.67 -0.87 0.10
C VAL A 33 18.55 0.07 0.92
N LEU A 34 18.01 1.26 1.24
CA LEU A 34 18.57 2.17 2.24
C LEU A 34 17.85 1.92 3.56
N PRO A 35 18.39 1.12 4.48
CA PRO A 35 17.68 0.71 5.67
C PRO A 35 17.60 1.84 6.70
N MET A 36 16.49 1.89 7.47
CA MET A 36 16.33 2.80 8.61
C MET A 36 17.34 2.49 9.72
N LEU A 37 17.65 1.23 9.93
CA LEU A 37 18.58 0.73 10.93
C LEU A 37 19.82 0.09 10.26
N PRO A 38 20.98 0.07 10.91
CA PRO A 38 22.16 -0.65 10.40
C PRO A 38 21.82 -2.11 10.06
N ARG A 39 22.44 -2.64 9.01
CA ARG A 39 22.22 -4.03 8.54
C ARG A 39 22.47 -5.09 9.61
N ALA A 40 23.41 -4.85 10.53
CA ALA A 40 23.66 -5.75 11.67
C ALA A 40 22.44 -5.90 12.59
N LEU A 41 21.57 -4.87 12.65
CA LEU A 41 20.29 -4.95 13.35
C LEU A 41 19.18 -5.46 12.41
N SER A 42 18.96 -4.81 11.27
CA SER A 42 17.82 -5.08 10.41
C SER A 42 17.82 -6.49 9.80
N ASN A 43 18.99 -6.97 9.38
CA ASN A 43 19.14 -8.29 8.76
C ASN A 43 19.72 -9.34 9.71
N GLY A 44 20.30 -8.88 10.83
CA GLY A 44 20.92 -9.71 11.85
C GLY A 44 20.02 -9.96 13.06
N ILE A 45 20.39 -9.35 14.20
CA ILE A 45 19.83 -9.70 15.51
C ILE A 45 18.33 -9.38 15.67
N CYS A 46 17.78 -8.42 14.93
CA CYS A 46 16.34 -8.11 14.95
C CYS A 46 15.54 -8.96 13.94
N SER A 47 16.18 -9.59 12.95
CA SER A 47 15.48 -10.43 12.01
C SER A 47 15.03 -11.73 12.66
N LEU A 48 13.78 -12.14 12.47
CA LEU A 48 13.23 -13.40 12.98
C LEU A 48 13.72 -14.59 12.14
N ASN A 49 15.04 -14.80 12.13
CA ASN A 49 15.68 -15.85 11.35
C ASN A 49 15.27 -17.24 11.82
N GLU A 50 15.22 -18.17 10.87
CA GLU A 50 14.89 -19.58 11.12
C GLU A 50 15.88 -20.23 12.09
N GLY A 51 15.36 -20.98 13.06
CA GLY A 51 16.15 -21.73 14.04
C GLY A 51 16.83 -20.91 15.13
N GLU A 52 16.65 -19.57 15.14
CA GLU A 52 17.30 -18.71 16.13
C GLU A 52 16.30 -18.13 17.14
N ASP A 53 16.74 -18.03 18.41
CA ASP A 53 15.95 -17.37 19.44
C ASP A 53 15.96 -15.87 19.21
N ARG A 54 14.77 -15.26 19.15
CA ARG A 54 14.59 -13.84 18.90
C ARG A 54 13.59 -13.21 19.86
N LEU A 55 13.94 -12.01 20.33
CA LEU A 55 13.06 -11.21 21.16
C LEU A 55 11.92 -10.65 20.32
N THR A 56 10.70 -10.72 20.87
CA THR A 56 9.49 -10.21 20.21
C THR A 56 8.64 -9.39 21.16
N LEU A 57 7.92 -8.42 20.58
CA LEU A 57 6.71 -7.86 21.15
C LEU A 57 5.54 -8.47 20.38
N SER A 58 4.66 -9.14 21.06
CA SER A 58 3.65 -10.01 20.45
C SER A 58 2.25 -9.54 20.80
N CYS A 59 1.37 -9.49 19.80
CA CYS A 59 -0.06 -9.29 19.99
C CYS A 59 -0.74 -10.67 19.86
N LEU A 60 -1.23 -11.20 20.97
CA LEU A 60 -2.01 -12.42 21.05
C LEU A 60 -3.49 -12.05 20.95
N MET A 61 -4.25 -12.74 20.10
CA MET A 61 -5.66 -12.41 19.84
C MET A 61 -6.48 -13.70 19.84
N ARG A 62 -7.56 -13.71 20.60
CA ARG A 62 -8.56 -14.77 20.55
C ARG A 62 -9.72 -14.32 19.67
N ILE A 63 -9.90 -14.98 18.53
CA ILE A 63 -10.87 -14.63 17.51
C ILE A 63 -12.00 -15.65 17.50
N ASP A 64 -13.24 -15.19 17.45
CA ASP A 64 -14.39 -16.09 17.33
C ASP A 64 -14.66 -16.52 15.87
N LYS A 65 -15.57 -17.48 15.68
CA LYS A 65 -15.96 -17.98 14.35
C LYS A 65 -16.58 -16.92 13.42
N LYS A 66 -16.89 -15.74 13.95
CA LYS A 66 -17.39 -14.59 13.17
C LYS A 66 -16.27 -13.61 12.80
N GLY A 67 -15.02 -13.92 13.14
CA GLY A 67 -13.88 -13.04 12.88
C GLY A 67 -13.73 -11.84 13.83
N VAL A 68 -14.41 -11.89 15.00
CA VAL A 68 -14.35 -10.81 16.00
C VAL A 68 -13.32 -11.16 17.07
N VAL A 69 -12.39 -10.23 17.34
CA VAL A 69 -11.46 -10.36 18.47
C VAL A 69 -12.24 -10.23 19.77
N LYS A 70 -12.18 -11.26 20.62
CA LYS A 70 -12.85 -11.33 21.93
C LYS A 70 -11.96 -10.92 23.07
N ASP A 71 -10.67 -11.17 22.89
CA ASP A 71 -9.68 -10.94 23.91
C ASP A 71 -8.31 -10.77 23.24
N SER A 72 -7.48 -9.93 23.81
CA SER A 72 -6.14 -9.69 23.29
C SER A 72 -5.17 -9.34 24.40
N GLU A 73 -3.94 -9.73 24.21
CA GLU A 73 -2.85 -9.47 25.14
C GLU A 73 -1.60 -9.03 24.36
N ILE A 74 -0.90 -8.03 24.87
CA ILE A 74 0.39 -7.58 24.31
C ILE A 74 1.47 -8.00 25.29
N VAL A 75 2.44 -8.81 24.82
CA VAL A 75 3.46 -9.41 25.67
C VAL A 75 4.84 -9.32 25.05
N GLU A 76 5.86 -9.17 25.90
CA GLU A 76 7.24 -9.43 25.53
C GLU A 76 7.48 -10.94 25.52
N GLY A 77 8.26 -11.44 24.57
CA GLY A 77 8.53 -12.87 24.47
C GLY A 77 9.80 -13.20 23.71
N VAL A 78 10.10 -14.48 23.70
CA VAL A 78 11.16 -15.07 22.86
C VAL A 78 10.50 -16.11 21.98
N ILE A 79 10.80 -16.07 20.69
CA ILE A 79 10.37 -17.10 19.73
C ILE A 79 11.57 -17.70 19.02
N ARG A 80 11.37 -18.92 18.53
CA ARG A 80 12.27 -19.57 17.57
C ARG A 80 11.45 -19.88 16.33
N SER A 81 11.76 -19.22 15.21
CA SER A 81 11.07 -19.46 13.95
C SER A 81 11.43 -20.82 13.39
N THR A 82 10.44 -21.65 13.09
CA THR A 82 10.66 -22.99 12.55
C THR A 82 11.10 -22.93 11.09
N HIS A 83 10.41 -22.10 10.30
CA HIS A 83 10.68 -21.94 8.86
C HIS A 83 10.60 -20.49 8.42
N ARG A 84 11.36 -20.16 7.39
CA ARG A 84 11.25 -18.92 6.62
C ARG A 84 10.53 -19.21 5.32
N LEU A 85 9.19 -19.12 5.32
CA LEU A 85 8.37 -19.32 4.14
C LEU A 85 8.35 -18.09 3.25
N THR A 86 8.29 -18.31 1.94
CA THR A 86 8.03 -17.27 0.94
C THR A 86 6.56 -17.27 0.51
N TYR A 87 6.08 -16.17 -0.04
CA TYR A 87 4.70 -16.09 -0.58
C TYR A 87 4.45 -17.16 -1.63
N THR A 88 5.40 -17.36 -2.54
CA THR A 88 5.32 -18.37 -3.61
C THR A 88 5.25 -19.80 -3.04
N GLU A 89 6.03 -20.11 -2.00
CA GLU A 89 5.97 -21.44 -1.37
C GLU A 89 4.62 -21.65 -0.67
N VAL A 90 4.12 -20.64 0.05
CA VAL A 90 2.80 -20.73 0.70
C VAL A 90 1.68 -20.89 -0.35
N THR A 91 1.74 -20.18 -1.45
CA THR A 91 0.78 -20.34 -2.56
C THR A 91 0.82 -21.76 -3.11
N LYS A 92 2.00 -22.30 -3.40
CA LYS A 92 2.16 -23.69 -3.87
C LYS A 92 1.62 -24.72 -2.88
N MET A 93 1.86 -24.53 -1.57
CA MET A 93 1.30 -25.40 -0.53
C MET A 93 -0.23 -25.38 -0.54
N LEU A 94 -0.84 -24.21 -0.69
CA LEU A 94 -2.30 -24.05 -0.73
C LEU A 94 -2.92 -24.57 -2.03
N ASP A 95 -2.17 -24.57 -3.12
CA ASP A 95 -2.58 -25.12 -4.43
C ASP A 95 -2.35 -26.65 -4.54
N GLY A 96 -1.76 -27.26 -3.51
CA GLY A 96 -1.60 -28.71 -3.44
C GLY A 96 -0.32 -29.26 -4.08
N ASP A 97 0.73 -28.44 -4.24
CA ASP A 97 2.04 -28.91 -4.74
C ASP A 97 2.70 -29.88 -3.75
N GLU A 98 2.70 -31.15 -4.12
CA GLU A 98 3.15 -32.24 -3.26
C GLU A 98 4.63 -32.09 -2.81
N GLN A 99 5.49 -31.54 -3.66
CA GLN A 99 6.91 -31.35 -3.34
C GLN A 99 7.10 -30.29 -2.28
N THR A 100 6.38 -29.15 -2.40
CA THR A 100 6.44 -28.07 -1.44
C THR A 100 5.77 -28.48 -0.12
N ILE A 101 4.66 -29.23 -0.17
CA ILE A 101 4.00 -29.78 1.02
C ILE A 101 4.94 -30.71 1.76
N ALA A 102 5.59 -31.67 1.08
CA ALA A 102 6.53 -32.58 1.70
C ALA A 102 7.73 -31.87 2.36
N LYS A 103 8.17 -30.76 1.77
CA LYS A 103 9.25 -29.92 2.35
C LYS A 103 8.85 -29.23 3.66
N TYR A 104 7.58 -28.88 3.84
CA TYR A 104 7.04 -28.09 4.94
C TYR A 104 5.86 -28.80 5.64
N GLU A 105 5.93 -30.14 5.70
CA GLU A 105 4.85 -30.99 6.24
C GLU A 105 4.46 -30.59 7.68
N ASP A 106 5.43 -30.23 8.50
CA ASP A 106 5.25 -29.87 9.91
C ASP A 106 4.47 -28.56 10.12
N VAL A 107 4.33 -27.71 9.10
CA VAL A 107 3.57 -26.43 9.17
C VAL A 107 2.40 -26.36 8.18
N GLN A 108 2.16 -27.42 7.40
CA GLN A 108 1.08 -27.43 6.40
C GLN A 108 -0.30 -27.16 7.03
N ASP A 109 -0.65 -27.81 8.12
CA ASP A 109 -1.92 -27.62 8.80
C ASP A 109 -2.08 -26.17 9.30
N MET A 110 -1.02 -25.57 9.82
CA MET A 110 -1.03 -24.18 10.26
C MET A 110 -1.27 -23.22 9.09
N VAL A 111 -0.66 -23.46 7.95
CA VAL A 111 -0.86 -22.66 6.72
C VAL A 111 -2.31 -22.76 6.23
N CYS A 112 -2.90 -23.96 6.25
CA CYS A 112 -4.31 -24.18 5.94
C CYS A 112 -5.24 -23.42 6.89
N LEU A 113 -4.96 -23.45 8.21
CA LEU A 113 -5.72 -22.70 9.21
C LEU A 113 -5.61 -21.18 9.01
N PHE A 114 -4.45 -20.68 8.62
CA PHE A 114 -4.27 -19.25 8.27
C PHE A 114 -5.13 -18.86 7.06
N ALA A 115 -5.17 -19.71 6.05
CA ALA A 115 -6.04 -19.51 4.88
C ALA A 115 -7.52 -19.51 5.26
N GLU A 116 -7.95 -20.42 6.13
CA GLU A 116 -9.33 -20.49 6.65
C GLU A 116 -9.70 -19.22 7.44
N LEU A 117 -8.84 -18.82 8.38
CA LEU A 117 -9.06 -17.61 9.16
C LEU A 117 -9.14 -16.37 8.27
N THR A 118 -8.31 -16.27 7.24
CA THR A 118 -8.35 -15.16 6.28
C THR A 118 -9.69 -15.10 5.54
N LYS A 119 -10.23 -16.27 5.13
CA LYS A 119 -11.57 -16.37 4.52
C LYS A 119 -12.71 -15.93 5.46
N ILE A 120 -12.51 -16.05 6.79
CA ILE A 120 -13.44 -15.52 7.79
C ILE A 120 -13.29 -14.01 7.97
N LEU A 121 -12.06 -13.49 8.02
CA LEU A 121 -11.79 -12.08 8.25
C LEU A 121 -12.16 -11.17 7.06
N LYS A 122 -11.93 -11.64 5.84
CA LYS A 122 -12.18 -10.87 4.60
C LYS A 122 -13.64 -10.35 4.48
N PRO A 123 -14.69 -11.17 4.67
CA PRO A 123 -16.06 -10.69 4.66
C PRO A 123 -16.39 -9.71 5.80
N VAL A 124 -15.75 -9.86 6.97
CA VAL A 124 -15.95 -8.94 8.10
C VAL A 124 -15.46 -7.55 7.74
N ARG A 125 -14.26 -7.46 7.16
CA ARG A 125 -13.69 -6.20 6.68
C ARG A 125 -14.52 -5.60 5.55
N ALA A 126 -14.94 -6.42 4.60
CA ALA A 126 -15.82 -6.00 3.51
C ALA A 126 -17.14 -5.40 4.02
N LYS A 127 -17.73 -5.97 5.08
CA LYS A 127 -18.94 -5.43 5.73
C LYS A 127 -18.70 -4.10 6.45
N LYS A 128 -17.52 -3.86 6.96
CA LYS A 128 -17.12 -2.55 7.54
C LYS A 128 -17.04 -1.45 6.48
N GLY A 129 -16.89 -1.80 5.20
CA GLY A 129 -16.75 -0.86 4.10
C GLY A 129 -15.32 -0.63 3.63
N THR A 130 -14.37 -1.55 3.95
CA THR A 130 -12.99 -1.44 3.49
C THR A 130 -12.95 -1.24 1.97
N VAL A 131 -12.31 -0.17 1.52
CA VAL A 131 -12.14 0.15 0.11
C VAL A 131 -10.93 -0.63 -0.41
N SER A 132 -11.18 -1.66 -1.22
CA SER A 132 -10.13 -2.41 -1.89
C SER A 132 -9.86 -1.75 -3.24
N LEU A 133 -8.72 -1.10 -3.37
CA LEU A 133 -8.28 -0.51 -4.63
C LEU A 133 -7.38 -1.52 -5.34
N ASP A 134 -7.78 -1.92 -6.52
CA ASP A 134 -6.98 -2.79 -7.39
C ASP A 134 -6.22 -1.92 -8.40
N VAL A 135 -5.13 -1.31 -7.93
CA VAL A 135 -4.24 -0.53 -8.78
C VAL A 135 -2.99 -1.37 -9.02
N LYS A 136 -2.76 -1.71 -10.29
CA LYS A 136 -1.53 -2.39 -10.68
C LYS A 136 -0.35 -1.43 -10.51
N GLU A 137 0.70 -1.92 -9.85
CA GLU A 137 1.98 -1.23 -9.77
C GLU A 137 3.02 -2.05 -10.55
N ALA A 138 3.86 -1.37 -11.32
CA ALA A 138 4.96 -2.02 -12.00
C ALA A 138 5.95 -2.57 -10.98
N LYS A 139 6.20 -3.88 -11.03
CA LYS A 139 7.25 -4.50 -10.22
C LYS A 139 8.54 -4.52 -11.03
N ILE A 140 9.44 -3.60 -10.74
CA ILE A 140 10.73 -3.54 -11.39
C ILE A 140 11.69 -4.49 -10.68
N LEU A 141 12.27 -5.41 -11.42
CA LEU A 141 13.36 -6.27 -10.97
C LEU A 141 14.63 -5.89 -11.70
N PHE A 142 15.71 -5.74 -10.96
CA PHE A 142 17.05 -5.48 -11.48
C PHE A 142 17.99 -6.58 -10.99
N GLU A 143 18.33 -7.50 -11.89
CA GLU A 143 19.19 -8.63 -11.60
C GLU A 143 20.17 -8.83 -12.74
N ASN A 144 21.45 -9.08 -12.42
CA ASN A 144 22.52 -9.31 -13.39
C ASN A 144 22.64 -8.21 -14.46
N ASP A 145 22.46 -6.94 -14.06
CA ASP A 145 22.45 -5.77 -14.95
C ASP A 145 21.31 -5.75 -15.98
N GLU A 146 20.29 -6.58 -15.80
CA GLU A 146 19.08 -6.63 -16.63
C GLU A 146 17.86 -6.11 -15.87
N ILE A 147 17.06 -5.27 -16.55
CA ILE A 147 15.79 -4.76 -16.03
C ILE A 147 14.66 -5.60 -16.59
N THR A 148 13.83 -6.16 -15.69
CA THR A 148 12.60 -6.84 -16.07
C THR A 148 11.40 -6.26 -15.32
N ILE A 149 10.25 -6.21 -15.98
CA ILE A 149 8.98 -5.76 -15.39
C ILE A 149 7.96 -6.89 -15.57
N PRO A 150 7.96 -7.90 -14.67
CA PRO A 150 7.02 -9.00 -14.75
C PRO A 150 5.59 -8.55 -14.44
N ASP A 151 4.61 -9.24 -15.01
CA ASP A 151 3.20 -9.09 -14.60
C ASP A 151 3.02 -9.68 -13.20
N ALA A 152 3.17 -8.82 -12.20
CA ALA A 152 3.11 -9.22 -10.80
C ALA A 152 1.65 -9.45 -10.39
N LYS A 153 1.27 -10.72 -10.21
CA LYS A 153 -0.03 -11.08 -9.64
C LYS A 153 0.05 -11.08 -8.12
N ARG A 154 -0.95 -10.48 -7.50
CA ARG A 154 -1.15 -10.56 -6.06
C ARG A 154 -1.70 -11.94 -5.73
N GLU A 155 -0.92 -12.76 -5.04
CA GLU A 155 -1.30 -14.11 -4.63
C GLU A 155 -2.10 -14.08 -3.32
N PHE A 156 -2.90 -15.12 -3.05
CA PHE A 156 -3.69 -15.24 -1.82
C PHE A 156 -2.82 -15.28 -0.55
N SER A 157 -1.60 -15.78 -0.64
CA SER A 157 -0.62 -15.76 0.45
C SER A 157 -0.29 -14.35 0.96
N HIS A 158 -0.29 -13.34 0.08
CA HIS A 158 -0.13 -11.94 0.48
C HIS A 158 -1.35 -11.43 1.26
N GLU A 159 -2.56 -11.85 0.88
CA GLU A 159 -3.80 -11.47 1.58
C GLU A 159 -3.84 -12.05 3.01
N ILE A 160 -3.28 -13.25 3.22
CA ILE A 160 -3.19 -13.88 4.55
C ILE A 160 -2.39 -12.98 5.50
N ILE A 161 -1.19 -12.61 5.10
CA ILE A 161 -0.31 -11.80 5.95
C ILE A 161 -0.90 -10.39 6.15
N GLU A 162 -1.43 -9.78 5.10
CA GLU A 162 -2.10 -8.49 5.21
C GLU A 162 -3.27 -8.51 6.19
N ALA A 163 -4.15 -9.52 6.11
CA ALA A 163 -5.30 -9.63 6.99
C ALA A 163 -4.87 -9.69 8.47
N PHE A 164 -3.82 -10.46 8.78
CA PHE A 164 -3.32 -10.60 10.14
C PHE A 164 -2.57 -9.36 10.63
N MET A 165 -1.79 -8.72 9.75
CA MET A 165 -1.12 -7.46 10.09
C MET A 165 -2.12 -6.34 10.38
N VAL A 166 -3.15 -6.21 9.55
CA VAL A 166 -4.20 -5.20 9.77
C VAL A 166 -4.94 -5.46 11.07
N LEU A 167 -5.32 -6.70 11.34
CA LEU A 167 -6.02 -7.06 12.58
C LEU A 167 -5.15 -6.75 13.81
N ALA A 168 -3.86 -7.09 13.80
CA ALA A 168 -2.94 -6.79 14.88
C ALA A 168 -2.77 -5.26 15.07
N ASN A 169 -2.63 -4.52 13.98
CA ASN A 169 -2.52 -3.06 14.00
C ASN A 169 -3.79 -2.39 14.58
N GLU A 170 -4.99 -2.87 14.20
CA GLU A 170 -6.27 -2.40 14.77
C GLU A 170 -6.34 -2.71 16.27
N THR A 171 -6.04 -3.96 16.66
CA THR A 171 -6.10 -4.41 18.07
C THR A 171 -5.17 -3.61 18.96
N VAL A 172 -3.94 -3.38 18.51
CA VAL A 172 -2.95 -2.59 19.26
C VAL A 172 -3.34 -1.12 19.36
N ALA A 173 -3.90 -0.55 18.30
CA ALA A 173 -4.38 0.84 18.32
C ALA A 173 -5.57 1.00 19.28
N GLU A 174 -6.53 0.07 19.25
CA GLU A 174 -7.68 0.07 20.17
C GLU A 174 -7.26 -0.10 21.63
N TYR A 175 -6.25 -0.94 21.90
CA TYR A 175 -5.69 -1.10 23.24
C TYR A 175 -5.10 0.23 23.78
N ALA A 176 -4.31 0.93 22.97
CA ALA A 176 -3.71 2.19 23.36
C ALA A 176 -4.75 3.32 23.52
N GLU A 177 -5.75 3.37 22.64
CA GLU A 177 -6.86 4.32 22.71
C GLU A 177 -7.69 4.12 23.97
N ALA A 178 -8.02 2.88 24.32
CA ALA A 178 -8.80 2.57 25.53
C ALA A 178 -8.08 2.97 26.83
N LEU A 179 -6.76 3.05 26.79
CA LEU A 179 -5.93 3.52 27.91
C LEU A 179 -5.66 5.02 27.87
N GLU A 180 -6.11 5.74 26.84
CA GLU A 180 -5.76 7.14 26.60
C GLU A 180 -4.24 7.38 26.59
N ALA A 181 -3.47 6.41 26.10
CA ALA A 181 -2.02 6.46 26.08
C ALA A 181 -1.51 7.45 25.02
N PRO A 182 -0.38 8.15 25.25
CA PRO A 182 0.29 8.88 24.19
C PRO A 182 0.68 7.89 23.09
N PHE A 183 0.25 8.14 21.84
CA PHE A 183 0.42 7.15 20.79
C PHE A 183 0.64 7.77 19.42
N VAL A 184 1.10 6.98 18.45
CA VAL A 184 1.22 7.38 17.05
C VAL A 184 0.26 6.53 16.22
N TYR A 185 -0.86 7.14 15.83
CA TYR A 185 -1.85 6.52 14.96
C TYR A 185 -1.48 6.66 13.50
N ARG A 186 -1.94 5.74 12.67
CA ARG A 186 -1.95 5.86 11.22
C ARG A 186 -3.35 6.26 10.80
N ILE A 187 -3.53 7.50 10.44
CA ILE A 187 -4.83 8.06 10.09
C ILE A 187 -4.98 8.23 8.58
N HIS A 188 -6.22 8.12 8.13
CA HIS A 188 -6.61 8.44 6.77
C HIS A 188 -7.94 9.19 6.80
N GLU A 189 -7.86 10.49 6.63
CA GLU A 189 -9.03 11.36 6.67
C GLU A 189 -9.97 11.08 5.50
N LYS A 190 -11.24 11.39 5.65
CA LYS A 190 -12.21 11.32 4.56
C LYS A 190 -11.80 12.26 3.42
N PRO A 191 -12.18 11.97 2.17
CA PRO A 191 -12.00 12.89 1.05
C PRO A 191 -12.57 14.27 1.38
N ASN A 192 -11.95 15.34 0.87
CA ASN A 192 -12.58 16.65 0.98
C ASN A 192 -13.81 16.73 0.07
N GLU A 193 -14.74 17.63 0.41
CA GLU A 193 -16.02 17.80 -0.26
C GLU A 193 -15.89 18.02 -1.78
N GLU A 194 -14.97 18.88 -2.20
CA GLU A 194 -14.74 19.22 -3.60
C GLU A 194 -14.32 17.99 -4.42
N LYS A 195 -13.33 17.22 -3.90
CA LYS A 195 -12.85 16.01 -4.55
C LYS A 195 -13.90 14.91 -4.56
N ALA A 196 -14.66 14.78 -3.48
CA ALA A 196 -15.76 13.82 -3.40
C ALA A 196 -16.89 14.16 -4.38
N ALA A 197 -17.23 15.46 -4.52
CA ALA A 197 -18.21 15.94 -5.49
C ALA A 197 -17.76 15.69 -6.94
N THR A 198 -16.50 16.00 -7.24
CA THR A 198 -15.91 15.74 -8.57
C THR A 198 -15.95 14.25 -8.92
N PHE A 199 -15.55 13.39 -7.97
CA PHE A 199 -15.59 11.95 -8.16
C PHE A 199 -17.01 11.42 -8.34
N ARG A 200 -17.98 11.91 -7.55
CA ARG A 200 -19.40 11.58 -7.72
C ARG A 200 -19.91 11.91 -9.11
N THR A 201 -19.64 13.14 -9.60
CA THR A 201 -20.02 13.58 -10.92
C THR A 201 -19.39 12.72 -12.02
N PHE A 202 -18.11 12.38 -11.86
CA PHE A 202 -17.41 11.47 -12.78
C PHE A 202 -18.10 10.09 -12.84
N ALA A 203 -18.36 9.48 -11.69
CA ALA A 203 -19.04 8.18 -11.65
C ALA A 203 -20.44 8.22 -12.30
N GLN A 204 -21.19 9.31 -12.09
CA GLN A 204 -22.49 9.51 -12.73
C GLN A 204 -22.36 9.67 -14.26
N ASN A 205 -21.32 10.33 -14.75
CA ASN A 205 -21.06 10.44 -16.18
C ASN A 205 -20.70 9.10 -16.85
N LEU A 206 -20.19 8.15 -16.06
CA LEU A 206 -19.98 6.75 -16.49
C LEU A 206 -21.26 5.89 -16.40
N GLY A 207 -22.41 6.49 -16.06
CA GLY A 207 -23.69 5.77 -15.90
C GLY A 207 -23.85 5.03 -14.58
N LEU A 208 -22.94 5.24 -13.62
CA LEU A 208 -23.00 4.59 -12.32
C LEU A 208 -23.89 5.37 -11.34
N THR A 209 -24.54 4.65 -10.43
CA THR A 209 -25.38 5.25 -9.39
C THR A 209 -24.55 5.65 -8.16
N ALA A 210 -24.05 6.89 -8.13
CA ALA A 210 -23.33 7.44 -6.98
C ALA A 210 -24.29 8.29 -6.11
N ARG A 211 -24.77 7.70 -4.99
CA ARG A 211 -25.82 8.29 -4.11
C ARG A 211 -25.29 8.77 -2.76
N PHE A 212 -24.06 9.19 -2.66
CA PHE A 212 -23.49 9.72 -1.41
C PHE A 212 -23.49 11.24 -1.38
N GLN A 213 -23.49 11.84 -0.19
CA GLN A 213 -23.29 13.25 0.04
C GLN A 213 -21.80 13.54 0.03
N ALA A 214 -21.37 14.59 -0.68
CA ALA A 214 -19.95 14.90 -0.85
C ALA A 214 -19.27 15.36 0.46
N ASP A 215 -20.01 16.04 1.32
CA ASP A 215 -19.57 16.51 2.64
C ASP A 215 -19.52 15.41 3.72
N ASP A 216 -20.27 14.32 3.52
CA ASP A 216 -20.37 13.21 4.48
C ASP A 216 -20.17 11.82 3.85
N VAL A 217 -19.24 11.72 2.90
CA VAL A 217 -18.92 10.43 2.26
C VAL A 217 -18.36 9.42 3.28
N LYS A 218 -18.86 8.19 3.19
CA LYS A 218 -18.43 7.06 4.03
C LYS A 218 -17.59 6.08 3.20
N PRO A 219 -16.70 5.30 3.81
CA PRO A 219 -15.96 4.23 3.11
C PRO A 219 -16.86 3.27 2.34
N TYR A 220 -17.99 2.90 2.94
CA TYR A 220 -19.02 2.06 2.35
C TYR A 220 -19.60 2.59 1.02
N ASP A 221 -19.73 3.91 0.86
CA ASP A 221 -20.21 4.52 -0.38
C ASP A 221 -19.26 4.25 -1.53
N TYR A 222 -17.96 4.41 -1.28
CA TYR A 222 -16.91 4.14 -2.25
C TYR A 222 -16.80 2.65 -2.56
N GLN A 223 -16.87 1.79 -1.55
CA GLN A 223 -16.86 0.35 -1.73
C GLN A 223 -18.02 -0.14 -2.61
N ASN A 224 -19.24 0.35 -2.33
CA ASN A 224 -20.41 -0.04 -3.13
C ASN A 224 -20.33 0.42 -4.57
N LEU A 225 -19.79 1.63 -4.78
CA LEU A 225 -19.61 2.14 -6.13
C LEU A 225 -18.61 1.28 -6.91
N LEU A 226 -17.50 0.86 -6.31
CA LEU A 226 -16.55 -0.08 -6.92
C LEU A 226 -17.20 -1.42 -7.23
N LYS A 227 -17.93 -1.99 -6.28
CA LYS A 227 -18.65 -3.26 -6.50
C LYS A 227 -19.67 -3.19 -7.64
N SER A 228 -20.34 -2.05 -7.80
CA SER A 228 -21.30 -1.87 -8.91
C SER A 228 -20.65 -1.79 -10.29
N ALA A 229 -19.33 -1.60 -10.33
CA ALA A 229 -18.56 -1.48 -11.56
C ALA A 229 -17.59 -2.66 -11.78
N GLU A 230 -17.54 -3.66 -10.90
CA GLU A 230 -16.52 -4.73 -10.86
C GLU A 230 -16.37 -5.46 -12.20
N ASP A 231 -17.50 -5.74 -12.88
CA ASP A 231 -17.54 -6.44 -14.17
C ASP A 231 -17.58 -5.47 -15.38
N LEU A 232 -17.44 -4.18 -15.15
CA LEU A 232 -17.54 -3.18 -16.23
C LEU A 232 -16.15 -2.74 -16.71
N PRO A 233 -16.00 -2.43 -18.01
CA PRO A 233 -14.75 -1.90 -18.55
C PRO A 233 -14.22 -0.65 -17.84
N VAL A 234 -15.13 0.14 -17.23
CA VAL A 234 -14.81 1.35 -16.49
C VAL A 234 -14.20 1.14 -15.11
N TYR A 235 -14.12 -0.11 -14.62
CA TYR A 235 -13.66 -0.43 -13.27
C TYR A 235 -12.25 0.10 -12.96
N ALA A 236 -11.28 -0.16 -13.84
CA ALA A 236 -9.90 0.29 -13.63
C ALA A 236 -9.78 1.81 -13.55
N VAL A 237 -10.54 2.52 -14.39
CA VAL A 237 -10.61 3.98 -14.40
C VAL A 237 -11.24 4.53 -13.15
N LEU A 238 -12.35 3.92 -12.74
CA LEU A 238 -13.08 4.31 -11.53
C LEU A 238 -12.16 4.19 -10.29
N ASN A 239 -11.42 3.08 -10.17
CA ASN A 239 -10.40 2.88 -9.12
C ASN A 239 -9.38 4.00 -9.10
N ARG A 240 -8.83 4.37 -10.26
CA ARG A 240 -7.79 5.39 -10.37
C ARG A 240 -8.30 6.78 -9.98
N VAL A 241 -9.48 7.17 -10.48
CA VAL A 241 -10.07 8.47 -10.14
C VAL A 241 -10.51 8.51 -8.68
N MET A 242 -11.03 7.40 -8.14
CA MET A 242 -11.34 7.26 -6.72
C MET A 242 -10.08 7.46 -5.86
N LEU A 243 -8.97 6.80 -6.17
CA LEU A 243 -7.71 6.96 -5.45
C LEU A 243 -7.23 8.42 -5.45
N ARG A 244 -7.34 9.12 -6.58
CA ARG A 244 -7.00 10.55 -6.68
C ARG A 244 -7.91 11.46 -5.86
N SER A 245 -9.15 11.04 -5.61
CA SER A 245 -10.10 11.79 -4.77
C SER A 245 -9.82 11.65 -3.27
N MET A 246 -9.12 10.58 -2.86
CA MET A 246 -8.81 10.32 -1.46
C MET A 246 -7.71 11.23 -0.93
N GLN A 247 -7.69 11.42 0.39
CA GLN A 247 -6.56 12.03 1.09
C GLN A 247 -5.39 11.05 1.16
N LYS A 248 -4.20 11.52 1.50
CA LYS A 248 -3.07 10.65 1.82
C LYS A 248 -3.12 10.25 3.28
N ALA A 249 -2.89 8.99 3.59
CA ALA A 249 -2.71 8.56 4.95
C ALA A 249 -1.44 9.18 5.55
N ARG A 250 -1.46 9.50 6.86
CA ARG A 250 -0.34 10.10 7.60
C ARG A 250 -0.30 9.58 9.03
N TYR A 251 0.76 9.88 9.73
CA TYR A 251 0.84 9.63 11.16
C TYR A 251 0.34 10.84 11.95
N SER A 252 -0.29 10.57 13.10
CA SER A 252 -0.85 11.61 13.98
C SER A 252 -0.88 11.11 15.43
N PRO A 253 -0.68 11.98 16.44
CA PRO A 253 -0.98 11.63 17.81
C PRO A 253 -2.49 11.57 18.08
N GLU A 254 -3.31 12.21 17.23
CA GLU A 254 -4.77 12.19 17.32
C GLU A 254 -5.37 11.13 16.41
N ASN A 255 -6.30 10.34 16.96
CA ASN A 255 -7.04 9.33 16.19
C ASN A 255 -8.26 9.97 15.53
N VAL A 256 -8.30 9.97 14.20
CA VAL A 256 -9.48 10.36 13.39
C VAL A 256 -9.99 9.21 12.54
N GLY A 257 -9.49 8.00 12.80
CA GLY A 257 -9.79 6.80 12.03
C GLY A 257 -9.02 6.68 10.72
N HIS A 258 -9.30 5.61 10.00
CA HIS A 258 -8.66 5.31 8.71
C HIS A 258 -9.71 5.01 7.63
N PHE A 259 -10.04 6.02 6.82
CA PHE A 259 -11.11 5.94 5.81
C PHE A 259 -10.96 4.73 4.88
N GLY A 260 -9.81 4.55 4.22
CA GLY A 260 -9.62 3.47 3.25
C GLY A 260 -9.76 2.06 3.84
N LEU A 261 -9.41 1.87 5.12
CA LEU A 261 -9.58 0.60 5.83
C LEU A 261 -10.95 0.48 6.51
N ALA A 262 -11.75 1.54 6.51
CA ALA A 262 -12.98 1.64 7.29
C ALA A 262 -12.75 1.28 8.77
N SER A 263 -11.59 1.66 9.30
CA SER A 263 -11.17 1.36 10.67
C SER A 263 -11.35 2.58 11.56
N ARG A 264 -11.94 2.37 12.75
CA ARG A 264 -12.14 3.42 13.75
C ARG A 264 -10.81 3.86 14.37
N CYS A 265 -9.88 2.91 14.53
CA CYS A 265 -8.60 3.12 15.16
C CYS A 265 -7.54 2.25 14.47
N TYR A 266 -6.44 2.84 14.04
CA TYR A 266 -5.40 2.11 13.33
C TYR A 266 -4.02 2.66 13.63
N CYS A 267 -3.03 1.79 13.73
CA CYS A 267 -1.63 2.14 13.86
C CYS A 267 -0.76 1.25 12.98
N HIS A 268 0.51 1.55 12.93
CA HIS A 268 1.52 0.66 12.38
C HIS A 268 2.35 0.05 13.51
N PHE A 269 2.14 -1.23 13.80
CA PHE A 269 2.81 -2.00 14.86
C PHE A 269 3.77 -3.05 14.31
N THR A 270 3.52 -3.53 13.11
CA THR A 270 4.06 -4.80 12.60
C THR A 270 5.42 -4.71 11.93
N SER A 271 6.05 -3.52 11.83
CA SER A 271 7.32 -3.35 11.08
C SER A 271 8.32 -2.37 11.73
N PRO A 272 8.75 -2.55 12.99
CA PRO A 272 9.64 -1.61 13.69
C PRO A 272 11.08 -1.58 13.14
N ILE A 273 11.48 -2.56 12.33
CA ILE A 273 12.80 -2.58 11.67
C ILE A 273 12.89 -1.51 10.60
N ARG A 274 11.77 -1.22 9.91
CA ARG A 274 11.74 -0.38 8.72
C ARG A 274 10.86 0.86 8.84
N ARG A 275 10.09 1.03 9.92
CA ARG A 275 9.24 2.21 10.16
C ARG A 275 9.42 2.73 11.58
N TYR A 276 9.74 4.00 11.70
CA TYR A 276 9.95 4.63 13.00
C TYR A 276 8.69 4.70 13.88
N PRO A 277 7.47 4.96 13.37
CA PRO A 277 6.27 4.93 14.19
C PRO A 277 6.06 3.62 14.93
N ASP A 278 6.31 2.48 14.27
CA ASP A 278 6.24 1.16 14.90
C ASP A 278 7.24 1.05 16.07
N LEU A 279 8.47 1.50 15.83
CA LEU A 279 9.50 1.52 16.88
C LEU A 279 9.10 2.41 18.06
N CYS A 280 8.49 3.57 17.79
CA CYS A 280 7.99 4.49 18.80
C CYS A 280 6.91 3.84 19.66
N ILE A 281 5.86 3.28 19.05
CA ILE A 281 4.74 2.69 19.80
C ILE A 281 5.15 1.41 20.54
N HIS A 282 6.10 0.63 20.04
CA HIS A 282 6.64 -0.51 20.76
C HIS A 282 7.23 -0.10 22.12
N ARG A 283 7.93 1.04 22.20
CA ARG A 283 8.48 1.55 23.45
C ARG A 283 7.37 1.94 24.42
N ILE A 284 6.36 2.64 23.93
CA ILE A 284 5.21 3.07 24.74
C ILE A 284 4.49 1.85 25.31
N LEU A 285 4.19 0.87 24.45
CA LEU A 285 3.56 -0.38 24.87
C LEU A 285 4.36 -1.13 25.92
N LYS A 286 5.70 -1.20 25.77
CA LYS A 286 6.56 -1.86 26.77
C LYS A 286 6.56 -1.15 28.13
N GLU A 287 6.50 0.16 28.19
CA GLU A 287 6.34 0.86 29.47
C GLU A 287 4.97 0.52 30.10
N ILE A 288 3.91 0.50 29.29
CA ILE A 288 2.54 0.20 29.77
C ILE A 288 2.40 -1.21 30.30
N ILE A 289 2.80 -2.22 29.52
CA ILE A 289 2.66 -3.64 29.92
C ILE A 289 3.55 -3.99 31.12
N ASN A 290 4.61 -3.24 31.36
CA ASN A 290 5.46 -3.35 32.54
C ASN A 290 4.97 -2.49 33.74
N GLY A 291 3.74 -2.00 33.70
CA GLY A 291 3.11 -1.23 34.80
C GLY A 291 3.61 0.20 34.97
N ARG A 292 4.35 0.74 34.01
CA ARG A 292 4.93 2.10 34.06
C ARG A 292 4.16 3.09 33.21
N TYR A 293 2.82 3.06 33.28
CA TYR A 293 1.96 3.96 32.49
C TYR A 293 2.28 5.45 32.71
N GLY A 294 2.45 5.87 33.97
CA GLY A 294 2.78 7.28 34.29
C GLY A 294 4.10 7.74 33.64
N GLU A 295 5.11 6.88 33.63
CA GLU A 295 6.38 7.16 32.96
C GLU A 295 6.20 7.23 31.43
N ALA A 296 5.33 6.40 30.86
CA ALA A 296 5.02 6.45 29.43
C ALA A 296 4.38 7.79 29.05
N VAL A 297 3.43 8.27 29.85
CA VAL A 297 2.76 9.57 29.63
C VAL A 297 3.78 10.71 29.73
N GLU A 298 4.55 10.80 30.81
CA GLU A 298 5.54 11.86 31.01
C GLU A 298 6.59 11.90 29.88
N LYS A 299 7.07 10.75 29.45
CA LYS A 299 8.18 10.60 28.52
C LYS A 299 7.78 10.81 27.07
N TYR A 300 6.58 10.38 26.68
CA TYR A 300 6.21 10.29 25.28
C TYR A 300 5.14 11.27 24.81
N THR A 301 4.36 11.93 25.68
CA THR A 301 3.27 12.83 25.26
C THR A 301 3.73 13.93 24.30
N ALA A 302 4.81 14.63 24.60
CA ALA A 302 5.35 15.64 23.67
C ALA A 302 6.10 15.01 22.48
N PHE A 303 6.63 13.80 22.66
CA PHE A 303 7.47 13.15 21.64
C PHE A 303 6.65 12.53 20.51
N VAL A 304 5.44 12.04 20.77
CA VAL A 304 4.61 11.40 19.74
C VAL A 304 4.23 12.36 18.62
N GLU A 305 4.11 13.67 18.92
CA GLU A 305 3.87 14.70 17.91
C GLU A 305 5.07 14.82 16.96
N GLU A 306 6.27 14.97 17.53
CA GLU A 306 7.51 15.03 16.74
C GLU A 306 7.72 13.75 15.90
N ALA A 307 7.48 12.58 16.51
CA ALA A 307 7.62 11.29 15.84
C ALA A 307 6.63 11.14 14.68
N ALA A 308 5.37 11.53 14.88
CA ALA A 308 4.31 11.47 13.86
C ALA A 308 4.62 12.39 12.69
N GLN A 309 4.96 13.66 12.96
CA GLN A 309 5.27 14.64 11.92
C GLN A 309 6.50 14.22 11.10
N LYS A 310 7.62 13.91 11.77
CA LYS A 310 8.85 13.48 11.07
C LYS A 310 8.63 12.22 10.26
N SER A 311 7.92 11.24 10.79
CA SER A 311 7.64 10.00 10.08
C SER A 311 6.79 10.23 8.83
N SER A 312 5.78 11.10 8.90
CA SER A 312 4.95 11.46 7.74
C SER A 312 5.76 12.17 6.66
N ASP A 313 6.64 13.11 7.06
CA ASP A 313 7.48 13.84 6.12
C ASP A 313 8.50 12.92 5.45
N ARG A 314 9.14 12.03 6.20
CA ARG A 314 10.14 11.09 5.69
C ARG A 314 9.53 10.00 4.82
N GLU A 315 8.34 9.50 5.17
CA GLU A 315 7.59 8.58 4.31
C GLU A 315 7.27 9.22 2.96
N ARG A 316 6.84 10.48 2.95
CA ARG A 316 6.59 11.22 1.70
C ARG A 316 7.85 11.37 0.86
N THR A 317 8.97 11.78 1.48
CA THR A 317 10.26 11.91 0.79
C THR A 317 10.75 10.57 0.25
N ALA A 318 10.61 9.49 1.02
CA ALA A 318 10.97 8.14 0.60
C ALA A 318 10.15 7.70 -0.61
N ALA A 319 8.82 7.84 -0.54
CA ALA A 319 7.93 7.48 -1.63
C ALA A 319 8.14 8.35 -2.90
N GLU A 320 8.55 9.60 -2.76
CA GLU A 320 8.94 10.44 -3.89
C GLU A 320 10.25 9.94 -4.52
N ALA A 321 11.25 9.62 -3.71
CA ALA A 321 12.53 9.08 -4.19
C ALA A 321 12.36 7.70 -4.86
N GLU A 322 11.56 6.80 -4.28
CA GLU A 322 11.24 5.50 -4.86
C GLU A 322 10.60 5.67 -6.24
N ARG A 323 9.54 6.49 -6.35
CA ARG A 323 8.87 6.75 -7.63
C ARG A 323 9.80 7.37 -8.69
N GLU A 324 10.71 8.25 -8.28
CA GLU A 324 11.65 8.86 -9.22
C GLU A 324 12.68 7.85 -9.74
N VAL A 325 13.12 6.94 -8.88
CA VAL A 325 14.03 5.87 -9.29
C VAL A 325 13.31 4.82 -10.14
N ASP A 326 12.10 4.44 -9.76
CA ASP A 326 11.25 3.53 -10.55
C ASP A 326 11.00 4.10 -11.96
N ALA A 327 10.68 5.40 -12.05
CA ALA A 327 10.51 6.08 -13.34
C ALA A 327 11.80 6.05 -14.18
N LEU A 328 12.99 6.16 -13.56
CA LEU A 328 14.27 6.03 -14.26
C LEU A 328 14.45 4.62 -14.83
N TYR A 329 14.22 3.57 -14.00
CA TYR A 329 14.34 2.19 -14.44
C TYR A 329 13.32 1.83 -15.54
N MET A 330 12.08 2.33 -15.42
CA MET A 330 11.07 2.19 -16.47
C MET A 330 11.52 2.86 -17.77
N THR A 331 12.12 4.04 -17.67
CA THR A 331 12.67 4.77 -18.82
C THR A 331 13.82 3.99 -19.47
N MET A 332 14.72 3.41 -18.68
CA MET A 332 15.79 2.53 -19.18
C MET A 332 15.22 1.31 -19.90
N TYR A 333 14.24 0.63 -19.30
CA TYR A 333 13.54 -0.52 -19.89
C TYR A 333 12.88 -0.16 -21.22
N MET A 334 12.22 0.99 -21.30
CA MET A 334 11.55 1.43 -22.53
C MET A 334 12.50 1.92 -23.62
N SER A 335 13.71 2.38 -23.26
CA SER A 335 14.70 2.83 -24.26
C SER A 335 15.18 1.72 -25.21
N GLU A 336 15.16 0.48 -24.76
CA GLU A 336 15.49 -0.71 -25.56
C GLU A 336 14.34 -1.15 -26.46
N ARG A 337 13.16 -0.53 -26.34
CA ARG A 337 11.89 -0.90 -27.00
C ARG A 337 11.33 0.18 -27.89
N ILE A 338 12.16 1.13 -28.30
CA ILE A 338 11.79 2.17 -29.26
C ILE A 338 11.41 1.50 -30.59
N GLY A 339 10.24 1.84 -31.12
CA GLY A 339 9.66 1.25 -32.32
C GLY A 339 8.71 0.07 -32.06
N GLU A 340 8.69 -0.49 -30.87
CA GLU A 340 7.74 -1.55 -30.50
C GLU A 340 6.32 -1.00 -30.33
N GLU A 341 5.35 -1.83 -30.63
CA GLU A 341 3.92 -1.50 -30.56
C GLU A 341 3.25 -2.25 -29.41
N TYR A 342 2.34 -1.57 -28.71
CA TYR A 342 1.63 -2.11 -27.57
C TYR A 342 0.16 -1.72 -27.56
N GLU A 343 -0.68 -2.57 -27.01
CA GLU A 343 -1.99 -2.15 -26.53
C GLU A 343 -1.79 -1.37 -25.22
N ALA A 344 -2.51 -0.26 -25.07
CA ALA A 344 -2.47 0.58 -23.88
C ALA A 344 -3.88 1.04 -23.49
N VAL A 345 -4.02 1.47 -22.25
CA VAL A 345 -5.25 2.08 -21.74
C VAL A 345 -4.99 3.55 -21.42
N ILE A 346 -5.84 4.45 -21.90
CA ILE A 346 -5.72 5.87 -21.56
C ILE A 346 -5.87 6.03 -20.05
N SER A 347 -4.79 6.42 -19.40
CA SER A 347 -4.66 6.58 -17.95
C SER A 347 -4.88 7.99 -17.46
N GLY A 348 -4.80 8.96 -18.36
CA GLY A 348 -5.02 10.37 -18.05
C GLY A 348 -5.28 11.19 -19.29
N VAL A 349 -6.06 12.25 -19.11
CA VAL A 349 -6.42 13.20 -20.16
C VAL A 349 -6.10 14.61 -19.68
N THR A 350 -5.32 15.35 -20.46
CA THR A 350 -4.87 16.69 -20.14
C THR A 350 -5.05 17.63 -21.34
N PRO A 351 -5.00 18.97 -21.16
CA PRO A 351 -5.00 19.91 -22.30
C PRO A 351 -3.81 19.73 -23.24
N TYR A 352 -2.74 19.05 -22.79
CA TYR A 352 -1.49 18.89 -23.55
C TYR A 352 -1.38 17.53 -24.25
N GLY A 353 -2.31 16.60 -23.98
CA GLY A 353 -2.31 15.26 -24.56
C GLY A 353 -2.81 14.19 -23.62
N LEU A 354 -2.54 12.94 -23.98
CA LEU A 354 -3.01 11.76 -23.29
C LEU A 354 -1.86 11.05 -22.55
N PHE A 355 -2.13 10.53 -21.38
CA PHE A 355 -1.31 9.52 -20.76
C PHE A 355 -1.88 8.15 -21.07
N ALA A 356 -1.05 7.20 -21.42
CA ALA A 356 -1.43 5.84 -21.73
C ALA A 356 -0.57 4.86 -20.93
N GLU A 357 -1.21 3.85 -20.34
CA GLU A 357 -0.56 2.82 -19.52
C GLU A 357 -0.53 1.49 -20.25
N LEU A 358 0.65 0.90 -20.32
CA LEU A 358 0.90 -0.43 -20.88
C LEU A 358 0.43 -1.54 -19.91
N PRO A 359 0.23 -2.79 -20.34
CA PRO A 359 -0.23 -3.89 -19.49
C PRO A 359 0.63 -4.16 -18.26
N PHE A 360 1.93 -3.86 -18.32
CA PHE A 360 2.90 -3.98 -17.24
C PHE A 360 3.09 -2.68 -16.43
N ALA A 361 2.06 -1.80 -16.46
CA ALA A 361 1.95 -0.56 -15.66
C ALA A 361 3.03 0.51 -15.93
N VAL A 362 3.66 0.50 -17.10
CA VAL A 362 4.48 1.62 -17.56
C VAL A 362 3.60 2.64 -18.27
N GLU A 363 3.71 3.89 -17.85
CA GLU A 363 2.95 5.01 -18.42
C GLU A 363 3.80 5.80 -19.42
N GLY A 364 3.21 6.15 -20.57
CA GLY A 364 3.81 7.06 -21.56
C GLY A 364 2.87 8.20 -21.93
N PHE A 365 3.40 9.21 -22.57
CA PHE A 365 2.69 10.42 -22.95
C PHE A 365 2.53 10.50 -24.47
N ILE A 366 1.33 10.84 -24.93
CA ILE A 366 0.97 11.11 -26.33
C ILE A 366 0.67 12.61 -26.43
N PRO A 367 1.56 13.40 -27.05
CA PRO A 367 1.34 14.85 -27.21
C PRO A 367 0.10 15.14 -28.05
N ILE A 368 -0.66 16.19 -27.71
CA ILE A 368 -1.87 16.58 -28.44
C ILE A 368 -1.56 16.98 -29.90
N GLU A 369 -0.37 17.51 -30.14
CA GLU A 369 0.09 17.94 -31.47
C GLU A 369 0.28 16.76 -32.43
N THR A 370 0.43 15.53 -31.89
CA THR A 370 0.55 14.30 -32.70
C THR A 370 -0.79 13.67 -33.04
N LEU A 371 -1.87 14.15 -32.41
CA LEU A 371 -3.22 13.68 -32.68
C LEU A 371 -3.83 14.45 -33.85
N GLU A 372 -4.55 13.75 -34.73
CA GLU A 372 -5.21 14.38 -35.88
C GLU A 372 -6.48 15.14 -35.48
N GLY A 373 -6.46 16.47 -35.60
CA GLY A 373 -7.63 17.33 -35.40
C GLY A 373 -7.43 18.39 -34.33
N ASN A 374 -8.52 19.09 -34.05
CA ASN A 374 -8.58 20.08 -32.98
C ASN A 374 -9.36 19.47 -31.82
N PHE A 375 -8.83 19.62 -30.62
CA PHE A 375 -9.39 19.01 -29.40
C PHE A 375 -9.69 20.07 -28.34
N GLU A 376 -10.82 19.88 -27.66
CA GLU A 376 -11.24 20.60 -26.47
C GLU A 376 -11.10 19.69 -25.26
N HIS A 377 -10.38 20.13 -24.24
CA HIS A 377 -10.26 19.39 -22.98
C HIS A 377 -11.47 19.68 -22.09
N ILE A 378 -12.16 18.63 -21.66
CA ILE A 378 -13.30 18.70 -20.73
C ILE A 378 -12.90 17.99 -19.43
N PRO A 379 -12.36 18.74 -18.44
CA PRO A 379 -11.79 18.15 -17.21
C PRO A 379 -12.78 17.31 -16.42
N GLU A 380 -14.04 17.76 -16.30
CA GLU A 380 -15.07 17.10 -15.50
C GLU A 380 -15.50 15.74 -16.07
N ARG A 381 -15.17 15.49 -17.35
CA ARG A 381 -15.45 14.23 -18.05
C ARG A 381 -14.20 13.40 -18.32
N PHE A 382 -13.01 13.92 -17.97
CA PHE A 382 -11.73 13.31 -18.34
C PHE A 382 -11.67 12.98 -19.83
N LEU A 383 -12.10 13.95 -20.66
CA LEU A 383 -12.34 13.80 -22.08
C LEU A 383 -11.55 14.83 -22.88
N LEU A 384 -10.89 14.39 -23.93
CA LEU A 384 -10.36 15.19 -25.00
C LEU A 384 -11.32 15.07 -26.19
N LYS A 385 -12.19 16.06 -26.37
CA LYS A 385 -13.25 16.05 -27.37
C LYS A 385 -12.75 16.63 -28.69
N GLY A 386 -12.70 15.84 -29.71
CA GLY A 386 -12.40 16.29 -31.08
C GLY A 386 -13.61 16.30 -31.98
N THR A 387 -13.45 16.86 -33.19
CA THR A 387 -14.49 16.93 -34.20
C THR A 387 -14.78 15.60 -34.89
N ARG A 388 -13.78 14.75 -35.04
CA ARG A 388 -13.89 13.41 -35.67
C ARG A 388 -13.78 12.31 -34.62
N GLU A 389 -12.80 12.42 -33.72
CA GLU A 389 -12.55 11.45 -32.68
C GLU A 389 -12.49 12.14 -31.33
N SER A 390 -12.79 11.42 -30.30
CA SER A 390 -12.67 11.89 -28.92
C SER A 390 -11.99 10.80 -28.08
N TYR A 391 -11.21 11.21 -27.08
CA TYR A 391 -10.45 10.29 -26.24
C TYR A 391 -10.82 10.47 -24.77
N SER A 392 -11.20 9.39 -24.14
CA SER A 392 -11.59 9.37 -22.72
C SER A 392 -10.69 8.46 -21.91
N ILE A 393 -10.53 8.76 -20.65
CA ILE A 393 -9.83 7.88 -19.72
C ILE A 393 -10.48 6.48 -19.73
N GLY A 394 -9.65 5.41 -19.79
CA GLY A 394 -10.10 4.02 -19.80
C GLY A 394 -10.27 3.41 -21.19
N GLU A 395 -10.24 4.19 -22.24
CA GLU A 395 -10.30 3.67 -23.60
C GLU A 395 -9.01 2.91 -23.96
N ARG A 396 -9.18 1.82 -24.71
CA ARG A 396 -8.06 1.02 -25.22
C ARG A 396 -7.56 1.57 -26.55
N ILE A 397 -6.26 1.68 -26.66
CA ILE A 397 -5.59 2.23 -27.85
C ILE A 397 -4.36 1.39 -28.19
N GLN A 398 -3.98 1.44 -29.49
CA GLN A 398 -2.70 0.91 -29.96
C GLN A 398 -1.70 2.07 -30.00
N VAL A 399 -0.54 1.87 -29.40
CA VAL A 399 0.53 2.86 -29.34
C VAL A 399 1.86 2.30 -29.79
N GLN A 400 2.74 3.16 -30.30
CA GLN A 400 4.14 2.84 -30.57
C GLN A 400 5.05 3.67 -29.69
N VAL A 401 6.11 3.08 -29.17
CA VAL A 401 7.17 3.80 -28.45
C VAL A 401 8.00 4.59 -29.43
N VAL A 402 8.00 5.92 -29.32
CA VAL A 402 8.71 6.79 -30.30
C VAL A 402 9.92 7.48 -29.73
N GLU A 403 9.90 7.85 -28.47
CA GLU A 403 11.00 8.58 -27.84
C GLU A 403 11.05 8.28 -26.33
N VAL A 404 12.27 8.36 -25.79
CA VAL A 404 12.52 8.19 -24.34
C VAL A 404 13.40 9.33 -23.85
N ASP A 405 12.85 10.16 -22.95
CA ASP A 405 13.56 11.29 -22.31
C ASP A 405 14.03 10.90 -20.92
N PHE A 406 15.33 10.60 -20.79
CA PHE A 406 15.97 10.22 -19.52
C PHE A 406 15.99 11.37 -18.50
N TYR A 407 16.09 12.62 -18.93
CA TYR A 407 16.11 13.77 -18.03
C TYR A 407 14.75 14.01 -17.38
N ARG A 408 13.71 13.91 -18.19
CA ARG A 408 12.33 14.06 -17.71
C ARG A 408 11.73 12.75 -17.21
N ARG A 409 12.45 11.63 -17.37
CA ARG A 409 11.99 10.28 -17.01
C ARG A 409 10.63 9.97 -17.64
N ARG A 410 10.53 10.21 -18.94
CA ARG A 410 9.28 10.07 -19.69
C ARG A 410 9.48 9.24 -20.94
N THR A 411 8.50 8.39 -21.20
CA THR A 411 8.35 7.67 -22.46
C THR A 411 7.29 8.39 -23.28
N GLN A 412 7.59 8.68 -24.54
CA GLN A 412 6.63 9.24 -25.47
C GLN A 412 6.10 8.15 -26.39
N PHE A 413 4.78 8.15 -26.57
CA PHE A 413 4.08 7.26 -27.46
C PHE A 413 3.51 8.04 -28.65
N ALA A 414 3.42 7.35 -29.81
CA ALA A 414 2.56 7.74 -30.91
C ALA A 414 1.28 6.91 -30.86
N LEU A 415 0.14 7.54 -31.04
CA LEU A 415 -1.14 6.86 -31.21
C LEU A 415 -1.21 6.26 -32.62
N LEU A 416 -1.41 4.94 -32.72
CA LEU A 416 -1.59 4.25 -34.00
C LEU A 416 -3.07 4.06 -34.36
N ALA A 417 -3.86 3.63 -33.41
CA ALA A 417 -5.28 3.38 -33.59
C ALA A 417 -6.06 3.38 -32.26
N LYS A 418 -7.34 3.66 -32.35
CA LYS A 418 -8.29 3.40 -31.27
C LYS A 418 -8.84 1.99 -31.43
N ILE A 419 -8.74 1.17 -30.37
CA ILE A 419 -9.28 -0.18 -30.37
C ILE A 419 -10.79 -0.08 -30.09
N LYS A 420 -11.59 -0.46 -31.08
CA LYS A 420 -13.05 -0.54 -30.92
C LYS A 420 -13.39 -1.87 -30.29
N GLU A 421 -14.18 -1.83 -29.21
CA GLU A 421 -14.80 -3.04 -28.65
C GLU A 421 -15.78 -3.70 -29.60
#